data_f43693482d8fb1658b1552d785af38a1
#
_entry.id   f43693482d8fb1658b1552d785af38a1
#
_cell.length_a   1.000
_cell.length_b   1.000
_cell.length_c   1.000
_cell.angle_alpha   90.00
_cell.angle_beta   90.00
_cell.angle_gamma   90.00
#
_symmetry.space_group_name_H-M   'P 1'
#
loop_
_entity.id
_entity.type
_entity.pdbx_description
1 polymer ?
#
loop_
_entity_poly.entity_id
_entity_poly.type
_entity_poly.pdbx_seq_one_letter_code
_entity_poly.pdbx_strand_id
1 'polypeptide(L)'
;MKLPFNYRNALYRKNNYGQPCVWYIEPYAINDYKIYHGILGKTITDSLHHTHRLAKDEIKSKINAKQKEGYKFLNEIKDNVDLPVEGELIQYLTSYLPDYRTTTDGNVLPMLAKTFDNTNNKLFKNVSMYYGQYKINGLRCFISAYRTEGMFSEIRLQFQSREGTIWNSLKMLELYLLEIIPDYFLDKMIEEHYILDGELYLPGHSVNEINHFVKDPNCPQNAQLQYWCYDLAIMDTNANERKGILLNQLGKHKLAFDTETQHLSNKNKFIILPSYAITSEELAIIYRNKFIQNGFEGLILRNPNEEYQFGKRNSSMIKFKKSTDGKFVIVDIKPEGIKRPDIPLFICKNDINDAEFEVHCGGSLDYQRSLFKRKHELIGKTMVVEYGERSGVNQLPFHVKSTYIIE
;
A
#
# COMPACT_ATOMS: atom_id res chain seq x y z
N MET A 1 -15.74 -17.29 28.71
CA MET A 1 -14.44 -17.89 28.30
C MET A 1 -13.36 -17.14 29.07
N LYS A 2 -12.57 -17.80 29.89
CA LYS A 2 -11.49 -17.12 30.63
C LYS A 2 -10.25 -17.04 29.73
N LEU A 3 -9.78 -15.83 29.47
CA LEU A 3 -8.60 -15.63 28.63
C LEU A 3 -7.32 -15.96 29.42
N PRO A 4 -6.30 -16.55 28.79
CA PRO A 4 -5.06 -16.93 29.48
C PRO A 4 -4.13 -15.73 29.78
N PHE A 5 -4.57 -14.51 29.52
CA PHE A 5 -3.83 -13.27 29.68
C PHE A 5 -4.74 -12.12 30.13
N ASN A 6 -4.15 -10.99 30.53
CA ASN A 6 -4.91 -9.80 30.90
C ASN A 6 -5.48 -9.11 29.65
N TYR A 7 -6.79 -9.32 29.38
CA TYR A 7 -7.49 -8.77 28.23
C TYR A 7 -7.46 -7.23 28.16
N ARG A 8 -7.32 -6.53 29.28
CA ARG A 8 -7.24 -5.05 29.30
C ARG A 8 -5.94 -4.51 28.72
N ASN A 9 -4.88 -5.31 28.70
CA ASN A 9 -3.58 -4.95 28.14
C ASN A 9 -3.33 -5.56 26.74
N ALA A 10 -4.32 -6.24 26.18
CA ALA A 10 -4.24 -6.83 24.86
C ALA A 10 -4.62 -5.83 23.76
N LEU A 11 -4.19 -6.11 22.56
CA LEU A 11 -4.48 -5.36 21.36
C LEU A 11 -5.52 -6.12 20.53
N TYR A 12 -6.45 -5.39 19.93
CA TYR A 12 -7.60 -5.93 19.21
C TYR A 12 -7.75 -5.30 17.83
N ARG A 13 -8.20 -6.10 16.87
CA ARG A 13 -8.71 -5.64 15.57
C ARG A 13 -9.71 -6.65 15.02
N LYS A 14 -10.55 -6.25 14.09
CA LYS A 14 -11.31 -7.20 13.28
C LYS A 14 -10.45 -7.80 12.17
N ASN A 15 -10.69 -9.06 11.82
CA ASN A 15 -10.17 -9.65 10.59
C ASN A 15 -11.05 -9.27 9.39
N ASN A 16 -10.75 -9.79 8.22
CA ASN A 16 -11.52 -9.53 6.99
C ASN A 16 -12.95 -10.07 7.00
N TYR A 17 -13.28 -10.91 7.98
CA TYR A 17 -14.61 -11.49 8.17
C TYR A 17 -15.37 -10.81 9.32
N GLY A 18 -14.92 -9.63 9.77
CA GLY A 18 -15.54 -8.89 10.86
C GLY A 18 -15.35 -9.52 12.25
N GLN A 19 -14.55 -10.58 12.38
CA GLN A 19 -14.37 -11.29 13.64
C GLN A 19 -13.29 -10.62 14.50
N PRO A 20 -13.54 -10.34 15.79
CA PRO A 20 -12.54 -9.79 16.69
C PRO A 20 -11.36 -10.73 16.88
N CYS A 21 -10.16 -10.24 16.55
CA CYS A 21 -8.89 -10.89 16.79
C CYS A 21 -8.18 -10.22 17.95
N VAL A 22 -7.44 -11.01 18.71
CA VAL A 22 -6.61 -10.56 19.82
C VAL A 22 -5.15 -10.83 19.54
N TRP A 23 -4.32 -9.94 20.00
CA TRP A 23 -2.88 -10.11 20.09
C TRP A 23 -2.38 -9.54 21.42
N TYR A 24 -1.69 -10.37 22.18
CA TYR A 24 -1.13 -10.01 23.49
C TYR A 24 0.31 -10.48 23.59
N ILE A 25 1.13 -9.71 24.25
CA ILE A 25 2.56 -10.00 24.46
C ILE A 25 2.94 -9.66 25.89
N GLU A 26 3.69 -10.56 26.50
CA GLU A 26 4.20 -10.36 27.88
C GLU A 26 5.64 -10.85 28.02
N PRO A 27 6.40 -10.29 28.95
CA PRO A 27 7.73 -10.81 29.29
C PRO A 27 7.58 -12.18 29.97
N TYR A 28 8.46 -13.11 29.61
CA TYR A 28 8.54 -14.43 30.22
C TYR A 28 9.84 -14.60 31.02
N ALA A 29 10.95 -14.10 30.50
CA ALA A 29 12.25 -14.01 31.14
C ALA A 29 12.99 -12.76 30.67
N ILE A 30 14.25 -12.56 31.11
CA ILE A 30 15.04 -11.36 30.79
C ILE A 30 15.10 -11.13 29.28
N ASN A 31 15.30 -12.20 28.51
CA ASN A 31 15.43 -12.18 27.04
C ASN A 31 14.33 -12.98 26.34
N ASP A 32 13.29 -13.39 27.06
CA ASP A 32 12.20 -14.18 26.50
C ASP A 32 10.87 -13.48 26.71
N TYR A 33 9.98 -13.60 25.72
CA TYR A 33 8.63 -13.07 25.76
C TYR A 33 7.65 -14.06 25.14
N LYS A 34 6.43 -14.00 25.58
CA LYS A 34 5.34 -14.85 25.10
C LYS A 34 4.32 -14.05 24.31
N ILE A 35 3.90 -14.56 23.18
CA ILE A 35 2.86 -13.95 22.34
C ILE A 35 1.65 -14.87 22.35
N TYR A 36 0.46 -14.28 22.54
CA TYR A 36 -0.83 -14.91 22.39
C TYR A 36 -1.57 -14.24 21.21
N HIS A 37 -2.16 -15.02 20.33
CA HIS A 37 -2.93 -14.49 19.23
C HIS A 37 -4.02 -15.46 18.79
N GLY A 38 -5.09 -14.94 18.21
CA GLY A 38 -6.20 -15.74 17.70
C GLY A 38 -7.47 -14.93 17.50
N ILE A 39 -8.53 -15.65 17.15
CA ILE A 39 -9.88 -15.09 17.02
C ILE A 39 -10.58 -15.31 18.35
N LEU A 40 -11.15 -14.25 18.95
CA LEU A 40 -11.91 -14.37 20.19
C LEU A 40 -13.13 -15.29 20.00
N GLY A 41 -13.38 -16.12 20.97
CA GLY A 41 -14.41 -17.17 20.87
C GLY A 41 -13.96 -18.44 20.16
N LYS A 42 -12.74 -18.48 19.62
CA LYS A 42 -12.07 -19.65 19.04
C LYS A 42 -10.78 -19.97 19.78
N THR A 43 -9.95 -20.84 19.24
CA THR A 43 -8.66 -21.19 19.79
C THR A 43 -7.71 -19.99 19.77
N ILE A 44 -7.13 -19.69 20.92
CA ILE A 44 -6.02 -18.75 21.07
C ILE A 44 -4.73 -19.56 21.19
N THR A 45 -3.81 -19.28 20.30
CA THR A 45 -2.49 -19.92 20.28
C THR A 45 -1.48 -19.03 21.01
N ASP A 46 -0.48 -19.66 21.62
CA ASP A 46 0.64 -18.96 22.22
C ASP A 46 1.98 -19.49 21.68
N SER A 47 2.98 -18.64 21.74
CA SER A 47 4.34 -18.98 21.30
C SER A 47 5.38 -18.24 22.18
N LEU A 48 6.43 -18.98 22.54
CA LEU A 48 7.59 -18.44 23.26
C LEU A 48 8.66 -17.99 22.26
N HIS A 49 9.20 -16.81 22.47
CA HIS A 49 10.20 -16.19 21.62
C HIS A 49 11.41 -15.77 22.42
N HIS A 50 12.60 -16.03 21.88
CA HIS A 50 13.87 -15.55 22.39
C HIS A 50 14.35 -14.31 21.61
N THR A 51 14.98 -13.36 22.31
CA THR A 51 15.56 -12.16 21.70
C THR A 51 16.97 -11.91 22.23
N HIS A 52 17.83 -11.31 21.41
CA HIS A 52 19.16 -10.86 21.83
C HIS A 52 19.16 -9.53 22.62
N ARG A 53 17.97 -8.97 22.85
CA ARG A 53 17.73 -7.73 23.58
C ARG A 53 16.98 -8.02 24.87
N LEU A 54 16.86 -7.00 25.73
CA LEU A 54 15.91 -7.09 26.83
C LEU A 54 14.49 -7.29 26.30
N ALA A 55 13.76 -8.24 26.82
CA ALA A 55 12.40 -8.56 26.36
C ALA A 55 11.48 -7.33 26.36
N LYS A 56 11.61 -6.44 27.35
CA LYS A 56 10.81 -5.19 27.43
C LYS A 56 10.97 -4.26 26.22
N ASP A 57 12.18 -4.16 25.66
CA ASP A 57 12.46 -3.27 24.53
C ASP A 57 11.94 -3.89 23.22
N GLU A 58 12.06 -5.21 23.09
CA GLU A 58 11.49 -5.94 21.97
C GLU A 58 9.96 -5.91 21.99
N ILE A 59 9.33 -6.07 23.17
CA ILE A 59 7.89 -5.98 23.38
C ILE A 59 7.36 -4.63 22.90
N LYS A 60 7.99 -3.52 23.31
CA LYS A 60 7.61 -2.16 22.87
C LYS A 60 7.67 -2.02 21.35
N SER A 61 8.72 -2.53 20.71
CA SER A 61 8.87 -2.51 19.25
C SER A 61 7.76 -3.30 18.57
N LYS A 62 7.39 -4.47 19.10
CA LYS A 62 6.34 -5.34 18.54
C LYS A 62 4.95 -4.75 18.74
N ILE A 63 4.66 -4.13 19.88
CA ILE A 63 3.41 -3.40 20.12
C ILE A 63 3.25 -2.30 19.06
N ASN A 64 4.26 -1.45 18.88
CA ASN A 64 4.24 -0.39 17.87
C ASN A 64 4.02 -0.94 16.45
N ALA A 65 4.61 -2.09 16.12
CA ALA A 65 4.39 -2.75 14.84
C ALA A 65 2.93 -3.23 14.70
N LYS A 66 2.33 -3.77 15.76
CA LYS A 66 0.93 -4.22 15.76
C LYS A 66 -0.06 -3.05 15.68
N GLN A 67 0.21 -1.93 16.33
CA GLN A 67 -0.59 -0.71 16.19
C GLN A 67 -0.54 -0.18 14.74
N LYS A 68 0.62 -0.19 14.10
CA LYS A 68 0.73 0.11 12.65
C LYS A 68 -0.01 -0.89 11.77
N GLU A 69 -0.27 -2.10 12.26
CA GLU A 69 -1.13 -3.08 11.62
C GLU A 69 -2.63 -2.85 11.87
N GLY A 70 -3.02 -1.79 12.57
CA GLY A 70 -4.40 -1.44 12.90
C GLY A 70 -4.96 -2.13 14.14
N TYR A 71 -4.11 -2.75 14.98
CA TYR A 71 -4.52 -3.20 16.31
C TYR A 71 -4.59 -2.03 17.27
N LYS A 72 -5.62 -2.02 18.15
CA LYS A 72 -5.86 -0.98 19.14
C LYS A 72 -5.97 -1.58 20.54
N PHE A 73 -5.52 -0.86 21.56
CA PHE A 73 -5.88 -1.16 22.94
C PHE A 73 -7.35 -0.84 23.19
N LEU A 74 -7.95 -1.44 24.22
CA LEU A 74 -9.37 -1.23 24.55
C LEU A 74 -9.72 0.26 24.75
N ASN A 75 -8.86 1.01 25.41
CA ASN A 75 -9.03 2.44 25.66
C ASN A 75 -8.86 3.32 24.41
N GLU A 76 -8.36 2.77 23.31
CA GLU A 76 -8.18 3.46 22.02
C GLU A 76 -9.34 3.17 21.04
N ILE A 77 -10.28 2.27 21.39
CA ILE A 77 -11.35 1.83 20.50
C ILE A 77 -12.49 2.83 20.46
N LYS A 78 -12.90 3.31 21.63
CA LYS A 78 -13.96 4.30 21.74
C LYS A 78 -13.77 5.15 23.00
N ASP A 79 -13.86 6.46 22.82
CA ASP A 79 -13.82 7.42 23.92
C ASP A 79 -15.12 7.37 24.77
N ASN A 80 -14.99 7.63 26.06
CA ASN A 80 -16.10 7.79 27.01
C ASN A 80 -17.06 6.59 27.14
N VAL A 81 -16.58 5.39 26.88
CA VAL A 81 -17.34 4.15 27.11
C VAL A 81 -16.63 3.33 28.17
N ASP A 82 -17.37 2.84 29.16
CA ASP A 82 -16.82 1.93 30.17
C ASP A 82 -16.20 0.69 29.50
N LEU A 83 -15.02 0.32 29.99
CA LEU A 83 -14.35 -0.88 29.47
C LEU A 83 -15.20 -2.11 29.79
N PRO A 84 -15.38 -3.03 28.82
CA PRO A 84 -16.22 -4.21 29.03
C PRO A 84 -15.63 -5.13 30.10
N VAL A 85 -16.49 -5.87 30.77
CA VAL A 85 -16.06 -7.05 31.52
C VAL A 85 -15.70 -8.16 30.54
N GLU A 86 -14.86 -9.13 30.97
CA GLU A 86 -14.35 -10.18 30.05
C GLU A 86 -15.47 -10.95 29.33
N GLY A 87 -16.62 -11.18 29.99
CA GLY A 87 -17.77 -11.87 29.38
C GLY A 87 -18.43 -11.10 28.23
N GLU A 88 -18.32 -9.79 28.22
CA GLU A 88 -18.93 -8.89 27.22
C GLU A 88 -17.93 -8.46 26.14
N LEU A 89 -16.66 -8.86 26.27
CA LEU A 89 -15.56 -8.40 25.41
C LEU A 89 -15.84 -8.60 23.93
N ILE A 90 -16.33 -9.77 23.52
CA ILE A 90 -16.59 -10.08 22.11
C ILE A 90 -17.68 -9.15 21.57
N GLN A 91 -18.77 -8.96 22.31
CA GLN A 91 -19.86 -8.07 21.90
C GLN A 91 -19.40 -6.63 21.78
N TYR A 92 -18.64 -6.14 22.77
CA TYR A 92 -18.02 -4.81 22.74
C TYR A 92 -17.14 -4.60 21.51
N LEU A 93 -16.21 -5.53 21.24
CA LEU A 93 -15.29 -5.44 20.12
C LEU A 93 -16.02 -5.56 18.78
N THR A 94 -17.06 -6.39 18.69
CA THR A 94 -17.87 -6.50 17.48
C THR A 94 -18.59 -5.19 17.17
N SER A 95 -19.07 -4.50 18.21
CA SER A 95 -19.81 -3.24 18.05
C SER A 95 -18.92 -2.03 17.75
N TYR A 96 -17.73 -1.95 18.33
CA TYR A 96 -16.94 -0.72 18.34
C TYR A 96 -15.60 -0.80 17.59
N LEU A 97 -15.06 -1.97 17.30
CA LEU A 97 -13.88 -2.06 16.44
C LEU A 97 -14.22 -1.74 14.99
N PRO A 98 -13.39 -0.95 14.31
CA PRO A 98 -13.51 -0.78 12.87
C PRO A 98 -13.45 -2.13 12.12
N ASP A 99 -14.23 -2.25 11.05
CA ASP A 99 -14.28 -3.48 10.26
C ASP A 99 -13.06 -3.70 9.36
N TYR A 100 -12.20 -2.69 9.24
CA TYR A 100 -11.01 -2.74 8.40
C TYR A 100 -9.79 -2.18 9.13
N ARG A 101 -8.63 -2.49 8.59
CA ARG A 101 -7.35 -2.02 9.11
C ARG A 101 -7.24 -0.50 8.99
N THR A 102 -6.96 0.16 10.10
CA THR A 102 -6.83 1.62 10.19
C THR A 102 -5.45 2.04 10.66
N THR A 103 -5.13 3.33 10.49
CA THR A 103 -4.05 4.02 11.21
C THR A 103 -4.40 4.20 12.68
N THR A 104 -3.47 4.70 13.50
CA THR A 104 -3.74 5.10 14.89
C THR A 104 -4.86 6.13 15.00
N ASP A 105 -4.99 7.01 14.01
CA ASP A 105 -6.02 8.06 13.94
C ASP A 105 -7.36 7.55 13.39
N GLY A 106 -7.50 6.26 13.19
CA GLY A 106 -8.73 5.64 12.72
C GLY A 106 -8.95 5.66 11.19
N ASN A 107 -8.03 6.23 10.43
CA ASN A 107 -8.15 6.29 8.97
C ASN A 107 -7.89 4.91 8.34
N VAL A 108 -8.76 4.47 7.44
CA VAL A 108 -8.61 3.20 6.72
C VAL A 108 -7.41 3.23 5.77
N LEU A 109 -6.76 2.09 5.60
CA LEU A 109 -5.59 1.96 4.72
C LEU A 109 -5.95 1.20 3.43
N PRO A 110 -5.45 1.64 2.27
CA PRO A 110 -5.74 1.00 1.00
C PRO A 110 -5.07 -0.36 0.85
N MET A 111 -5.68 -1.21 0.03
CA MET A 111 -5.09 -2.46 -0.44
C MET A 111 -3.81 -2.20 -1.23
N LEU A 112 -2.77 -3.01 -1.01
CA LEU A 112 -1.45 -2.84 -1.60
C LEU A 112 -1.13 -3.97 -2.58
N ALA A 113 -0.57 -3.61 -3.75
CA ALA A 113 -0.13 -4.55 -4.75
C ALA A 113 1.16 -5.27 -4.36
N LYS A 114 1.24 -6.59 -4.64
CA LYS A 114 2.51 -7.31 -4.70
C LYS A 114 3.25 -6.96 -5.99
N THR A 115 4.57 -7.06 -5.97
CA THR A 115 5.36 -6.96 -7.20
C THR A 115 5.30 -8.30 -7.93
N PHE A 116 5.18 -8.25 -9.24
CA PHE A 116 5.33 -9.41 -10.11
C PHE A 116 6.72 -10.02 -9.93
N ASP A 117 6.79 -11.34 -9.78
CA ASP A 117 8.03 -12.07 -9.60
C ASP A 117 8.13 -13.14 -10.67
N ASN A 118 9.07 -12.95 -11.61
CA ASN A 118 9.31 -13.88 -12.72
C ASN A 118 9.76 -15.27 -12.27
N THR A 119 10.32 -15.40 -11.06
CA THR A 119 10.89 -16.68 -10.59
C THR A 119 9.88 -17.64 -10.00
N ASN A 120 8.71 -17.11 -9.56
CA ASN A 120 7.65 -17.88 -8.87
C ASN A 120 6.30 -17.80 -9.58
N ASN A 121 6.30 -17.70 -10.90
CA ASN A 121 5.12 -17.34 -11.65
C ASN A 121 4.07 -18.44 -11.69
N LYS A 122 2.98 -18.20 -10.95
CA LYS A 122 1.78 -19.05 -10.92
C LYS A 122 0.53 -18.19 -11.11
N LEU A 123 0.66 -17.01 -11.75
CA LEU A 123 -0.44 -16.03 -11.87
C LEU A 123 -1.70 -16.68 -12.44
N PHE A 124 -1.58 -17.29 -13.60
CA PHE A 124 -2.70 -17.88 -14.32
C PHE A 124 -2.97 -19.35 -13.95
N LYS A 125 -2.31 -19.90 -12.93
CA LYS A 125 -2.51 -21.30 -12.51
C LYS A 125 -3.91 -21.54 -11.91
N ASN A 126 -4.39 -20.56 -11.11
CA ASN A 126 -5.67 -20.67 -10.39
C ASN A 126 -6.65 -19.54 -10.74
N VAL A 127 -6.28 -18.63 -11.62
CA VAL A 127 -7.07 -17.49 -12.05
C VAL A 127 -7.03 -17.42 -13.56
N SER A 128 -8.16 -17.61 -14.21
CA SER A 128 -8.25 -17.64 -15.67
C SER A 128 -8.13 -16.27 -16.33
N MET A 129 -8.40 -15.19 -15.60
CA MET A 129 -8.38 -13.84 -16.11
C MET A 129 -8.14 -12.83 -15.00
N TYR A 130 -7.34 -11.81 -15.25
CA TYR A 130 -7.16 -10.61 -14.42
C TYR A 130 -7.70 -9.38 -15.14
N TYR A 131 -8.13 -8.38 -14.37
CA TYR A 131 -8.32 -7.02 -14.89
C TYR A 131 -6.97 -6.30 -14.93
N GLY A 132 -6.56 -5.87 -16.12
CA GLY A 132 -5.37 -5.04 -16.34
C GLY A 132 -5.73 -3.56 -16.37
N GLN A 133 -5.04 -2.74 -15.60
CA GLN A 133 -5.21 -1.29 -15.54
C GLN A 133 -3.86 -0.58 -15.66
N TYR A 134 -3.87 0.68 -16.12
CA TYR A 134 -2.68 1.51 -16.12
C TYR A 134 -2.12 1.64 -14.70
N LYS A 135 -0.81 1.45 -14.55
CA LYS A 135 -0.12 1.87 -13.34
C LYS A 135 0.31 3.32 -13.50
N ILE A 136 -0.41 4.20 -12.83
CA ILE A 136 -0.18 5.64 -12.87
C ILE A 136 0.97 5.99 -11.93
N ASN A 137 1.77 6.98 -12.30
CA ASN A 137 2.83 7.54 -11.47
C ASN A 137 2.37 8.86 -10.85
N GLY A 138 1.48 8.79 -9.88
CA GLY A 138 0.90 9.91 -9.15
C GLY A 138 0.92 9.69 -7.63
N LEU A 139 -0.01 10.33 -6.93
CA LEU A 139 -0.21 10.14 -5.50
C LEU A 139 -1.50 9.39 -5.24
N ARG A 140 -1.41 8.17 -4.72
CA ARG A 140 -2.60 7.41 -4.35
C ARG A 140 -3.44 8.17 -3.34
N CYS A 141 -4.72 8.27 -3.65
CA CYS A 141 -5.69 8.99 -2.85
C CYS A 141 -6.97 8.17 -2.66
N PHE A 142 -7.40 8.04 -1.41
CA PHE A 142 -8.75 7.65 -1.07
C PHE A 142 -9.63 8.88 -0.99
N ILE A 143 -10.86 8.79 -1.51
CA ILE A 143 -11.88 9.81 -1.31
C ILE A 143 -13.09 9.17 -0.63
N SER A 144 -13.41 9.66 0.54
CA SER A 144 -14.62 9.35 1.30
C SER A 144 -15.51 10.59 1.44
N ALA A 145 -16.79 10.40 1.74
CA ALA A 145 -17.70 11.50 2.00
C ALA A 145 -18.12 11.48 3.48
N TYR A 146 -18.42 12.65 4.01
CA TYR A 146 -18.95 12.82 5.37
C TYR A 146 -19.90 14.03 5.44
N ARG A 147 -20.77 14.06 6.46
CA ARG A 147 -21.61 15.22 6.75
C ARG A 147 -20.95 16.06 7.83
N THR A 148 -20.93 17.37 7.63
CA THR A 148 -20.48 18.31 8.67
C THR A 148 -21.47 18.32 9.84
N GLU A 149 -20.96 18.55 11.05
CA GLU A 149 -21.78 18.79 12.22
C GLU A 149 -22.35 20.23 12.22
N GLY A 150 -23.54 20.43 12.76
CA GLY A 150 -24.15 21.74 12.95
C GLY A 150 -25.53 21.89 12.32
N MET A 151 -26.09 23.10 12.45
CA MET A 151 -27.44 23.42 12.00
C MET A 151 -27.63 23.35 10.48
N PHE A 152 -26.56 23.58 9.73
CA PHE A 152 -26.50 23.45 8.27
C PHE A 152 -25.49 22.35 7.93
N SER A 153 -25.97 21.08 7.95
CA SER A 153 -25.15 19.93 7.60
C SER A 153 -24.88 19.88 6.09
N GLU A 154 -23.64 19.96 5.70
CA GLU A 154 -23.18 19.87 4.30
C GLU A 154 -22.43 18.56 4.07
N ILE A 155 -22.52 18.02 2.86
CA ILE A 155 -21.66 16.92 2.43
C ILE A 155 -20.30 17.47 2.02
N ARG A 156 -19.25 16.87 2.55
CA ARG A 156 -17.86 17.19 2.25
C ARG A 156 -17.11 15.93 1.85
N LEU A 157 -16.03 16.11 1.10
CA LEU A 157 -15.12 15.02 0.72
C LEU A 157 -13.83 15.08 1.51
N GLN A 158 -13.37 13.93 1.95
CA GLN A 158 -12.07 13.76 2.60
C GLN A 158 -11.11 13.08 1.65
N PHE A 159 -9.95 13.69 1.44
CA PHE A 159 -8.87 13.19 0.61
C PHE A 159 -7.77 12.64 1.51
N GLN A 160 -7.45 11.35 1.35
CA GLN A 160 -6.51 10.66 2.21
C GLN A 160 -5.39 10.02 1.41
N SER A 161 -4.16 10.22 1.85
CA SER A 161 -2.97 9.56 1.29
C SER A 161 -2.99 8.05 1.55
N ARG A 162 -2.11 7.35 0.87
CA ARG A 162 -1.85 5.91 1.07
C ARG A 162 -1.51 5.55 2.52
N GLU A 163 -0.84 6.42 3.23
CA GLU A 163 -0.39 6.24 4.62
C GLU A 163 -1.40 6.77 5.66
N GLY A 164 -2.52 7.33 5.21
CA GLY A 164 -3.59 7.83 6.07
C GLY A 164 -3.55 9.33 6.35
N THR A 165 -2.61 10.08 5.78
CA THR A 165 -2.57 11.56 5.93
C THR A 165 -3.73 12.20 5.18
N ILE A 166 -4.46 13.11 5.84
CA ILE A 166 -5.54 13.86 5.23
C ILE A 166 -5.00 15.13 4.57
N TRP A 167 -5.42 15.37 3.34
CA TRP A 167 -5.11 16.59 2.58
C TRP A 167 -6.31 17.54 2.55
N ASN A 168 -6.12 18.76 3.07
CA ASN A 168 -7.15 19.80 3.10
C ASN A 168 -6.98 20.85 2.00
N SER A 169 -5.98 20.66 1.12
CA SER A 169 -5.56 21.61 0.09
C SER A 169 -6.33 21.48 -1.23
N LEU A 170 -7.18 20.46 -1.40
CA LEU A 170 -7.78 20.07 -2.69
C LEU A 170 -9.19 20.66 -2.91
N LYS A 171 -9.42 21.89 -2.48
CA LYS A 171 -10.74 22.55 -2.51
C LYS A 171 -11.38 22.59 -3.90
N MET A 172 -10.60 22.90 -4.94
CA MET A 172 -11.13 23.00 -6.31
C MET A 172 -11.52 21.62 -6.87
N LEU A 173 -10.79 20.58 -6.49
CA LEU A 173 -11.13 19.20 -6.87
C LEU A 173 -12.37 18.72 -6.09
N GLU A 174 -12.48 19.06 -4.80
CA GLU A 174 -13.65 18.76 -3.98
C GLU A 174 -14.93 19.34 -4.59
N LEU A 175 -14.92 20.64 -4.91
CA LEU A 175 -16.08 21.31 -5.52
C LEU A 175 -16.49 20.65 -6.83
N TYR A 176 -15.52 20.35 -7.70
CA TYR A 176 -15.78 19.67 -8.95
C TYR A 176 -16.39 18.27 -8.74
N LEU A 177 -15.87 17.50 -7.78
CA LEU A 177 -16.37 16.15 -7.51
C LEU A 177 -17.78 16.17 -6.90
N LEU A 178 -18.07 17.10 -6.00
CA LEU A 178 -19.41 17.27 -5.43
C LEU A 178 -20.45 17.66 -6.49
N GLU A 179 -20.07 18.36 -7.55
CA GLU A 179 -20.95 18.70 -8.65
C GLU A 179 -21.28 17.48 -9.53
N ILE A 180 -20.33 16.57 -9.71
CA ILE A 180 -20.46 15.47 -10.70
C ILE A 180 -20.89 14.13 -10.09
N ILE A 181 -20.61 13.89 -8.80
CA ILE A 181 -21.00 12.66 -8.10
C ILE A 181 -22.48 12.80 -7.71
N PRO A 182 -23.34 11.86 -8.11
CA PRO A 182 -24.76 11.92 -7.76
C PRO A 182 -24.98 11.83 -6.24
N ASP A 183 -25.98 12.56 -5.73
CA ASP A 183 -26.30 12.62 -4.29
C ASP A 183 -26.50 11.24 -3.68
N TYR A 184 -27.25 10.35 -4.35
CA TYR A 184 -27.46 8.99 -3.86
C TYR A 184 -26.16 8.18 -3.74
N PHE A 185 -25.14 8.49 -4.53
CA PHE A 185 -23.83 7.84 -4.42
C PHE A 185 -23.02 8.45 -3.28
N LEU A 186 -23.13 9.76 -3.06
CA LEU A 186 -22.57 10.43 -1.88
C LEU A 186 -23.20 9.87 -0.58
N ASP A 187 -24.50 9.61 -0.57
CA ASP A 187 -25.15 8.96 0.57
C ASP A 187 -24.60 7.55 0.81
N LYS A 188 -24.37 6.76 -0.24
CA LYS A 188 -23.70 5.45 -0.10
C LYS A 188 -22.26 5.55 0.42
N MET A 189 -21.54 6.58 0.01
CA MET A 189 -20.18 6.83 0.54
C MET A 189 -20.23 7.12 2.05
N ILE A 190 -21.28 7.76 2.55
CA ILE A 190 -21.44 8.08 3.97
C ILE A 190 -22.01 6.88 4.75
N GLU A 191 -23.11 6.30 4.28
CA GLU A 191 -23.88 5.30 5.02
C GLU A 191 -23.32 3.89 4.89
N GLU A 192 -22.86 3.52 3.69
CA GLU A 192 -22.29 2.19 3.37
C GLU A 192 -20.75 2.21 3.30
N HIS A 193 -20.13 3.34 3.63
CA HIS A 193 -18.67 3.52 3.64
C HIS A 193 -17.99 3.19 2.32
N TYR A 194 -18.60 3.56 1.20
CA TYR A 194 -17.96 3.46 -0.10
C TYR A 194 -16.81 4.46 -0.22
N ILE A 195 -15.65 4.02 -0.59
CA ILE A 195 -14.46 4.85 -0.74
C ILE A 195 -13.95 4.74 -2.17
N LEU A 196 -13.84 5.87 -2.86
CA LEU A 196 -13.18 5.89 -4.17
C LEU A 196 -11.66 5.66 -3.96
N ASP A 197 -11.09 4.71 -4.68
CA ASP A 197 -9.65 4.39 -4.66
C ASP A 197 -9.04 4.77 -6.00
N GLY A 198 -8.14 5.73 -5.98
CA GLY A 198 -7.58 6.32 -7.19
C GLY A 198 -6.24 7.00 -6.97
N GLU A 199 -5.84 7.75 -7.98
CA GLU A 199 -4.58 8.49 -8.02
C GLU A 199 -4.86 9.96 -8.27
N LEU A 200 -4.27 10.85 -7.47
CA LEU A 200 -4.11 12.26 -7.84
C LEU A 200 -3.02 12.34 -8.89
N TYR A 201 -3.36 12.85 -10.06
CA TYR A 201 -2.48 12.86 -11.20
C TYR A 201 -2.64 14.15 -12.01
N LEU A 202 -1.56 14.54 -12.67
CA LEU A 202 -1.58 15.58 -13.68
C LEU A 202 -0.65 15.14 -14.84
N PRO A 203 -1.20 14.86 -16.02
CA PRO A 203 -0.40 14.42 -17.18
C PRO A 203 0.74 15.38 -17.49
N GLY A 204 1.92 14.82 -17.79
CA GLY A 204 3.12 15.62 -18.10
C GLY A 204 3.94 16.05 -16.89
N HIS A 205 3.50 15.73 -15.67
CA HIS A 205 4.21 16.07 -14.44
C HIS A 205 4.71 14.82 -13.70
N SER A 206 5.87 14.98 -13.05
CA SER A 206 6.45 13.95 -12.20
C SER A 206 5.69 13.80 -10.88
N VAL A 207 5.85 12.65 -10.21
CA VAL A 207 5.24 12.42 -8.89
C VAL A 207 5.70 13.44 -7.84
N ASN A 208 6.93 13.96 -7.93
CA ASN A 208 7.45 14.97 -7.01
C ASN A 208 6.76 16.33 -7.21
N GLU A 209 6.54 16.74 -8.46
CA GLU A 209 5.77 17.95 -8.78
C GLU A 209 4.32 17.80 -8.33
N ILE A 210 3.67 16.65 -8.61
CA ILE A 210 2.30 16.38 -8.16
C ILE A 210 2.22 16.44 -6.63
N ASN A 211 3.20 15.90 -5.90
CA ASN A 211 3.25 15.98 -4.45
C ASN A 211 3.36 17.42 -3.94
N HIS A 212 4.11 18.28 -4.63
CA HIS A 212 4.15 19.71 -4.35
C HIS A 212 2.78 20.35 -4.60
N PHE A 213 2.17 20.11 -5.75
CA PHE A 213 0.86 20.66 -6.11
C PHE A 213 -0.25 20.25 -5.13
N VAL A 214 -0.23 19.00 -4.66
CA VAL A 214 -1.20 18.50 -3.66
C VAL A 214 -1.03 19.20 -2.32
N LYS A 215 0.19 19.54 -1.91
CA LYS A 215 0.48 20.14 -0.60
C LYS A 215 0.34 21.65 -0.56
N ASP A 216 0.47 22.34 -1.70
CA ASP A 216 0.37 23.79 -1.79
C ASP A 216 -0.94 24.23 -2.46
N PRO A 217 -1.93 24.70 -1.67
CA PRO A 217 -3.20 25.17 -2.20
C PRO A 217 -3.09 26.44 -3.05
N ASN A 218 -1.98 27.19 -2.94
CA ASN A 218 -1.74 28.42 -3.69
C ASN A 218 -1.06 28.15 -5.04
N CYS A 219 -0.58 26.93 -5.27
CA CYS A 219 0.01 26.55 -6.54
C CYS A 219 -1.08 26.49 -7.63
N PRO A 220 -0.93 27.19 -8.77
CA PRO A 220 -1.92 27.16 -9.86
C PRO A 220 -2.25 25.75 -10.39
N GLN A 221 -1.27 24.84 -10.35
CA GLN A 221 -1.43 23.45 -10.77
C GLN A 221 -2.30 22.64 -9.78
N ASN A 222 -2.44 23.05 -8.52
CA ASN A 222 -3.36 22.43 -7.58
C ASN A 222 -4.79 22.40 -8.14
N ALA A 223 -5.25 23.52 -8.73
CA ALA A 223 -6.56 23.62 -9.35
C ALA A 223 -6.71 22.77 -10.63
N GLN A 224 -5.62 22.27 -11.21
CA GLN A 224 -5.60 21.46 -12.44
C GLN A 224 -5.52 19.95 -12.13
N LEU A 225 -5.25 19.56 -10.88
CA LEU A 225 -5.15 18.16 -10.47
C LEU A 225 -6.40 17.39 -10.89
N GLN A 226 -6.15 16.18 -11.37
CA GLN A 226 -7.17 15.20 -11.76
C GLN A 226 -7.19 14.05 -10.76
N TYR A 227 -8.35 13.43 -10.60
CA TYR A 227 -8.51 12.19 -9.86
C TYR A 227 -8.82 11.03 -10.80
N TRP A 228 -7.91 10.07 -10.88
CA TRP A 228 -8.01 8.89 -11.73
C TRP A 228 -8.43 7.70 -10.88
N CYS A 229 -9.72 7.39 -10.88
CA CYS A 229 -10.32 6.32 -10.10
C CYS A 229 -10.13 4.98 -10.79
N TYR A 230 -9.57 4.01 -10.07
CA TYR A 230 -9.34 2.67 -10.59
C TYR A 230 -10.09 1.57 -9.82
N ASP A 231 -10.60 1.84 -8.63
CA ASP A 231 -11.40 0.89 -7.84
C ASP A 231 -12.36 1.63 -6.91
N LEU A 232 -13.26 0.86 -6.33
CA LEU A 232 -14.15 1.26 -5.26
C LEU A 232 -13.86 0.36 -4.05
N ALA A 233 -13.36 0.92 -2.96
CA ALA A 233 -13.02 0.16 -1.78
C ALA A 233 -14.29 -0.06 -0.94
N ILE A 234 -14.82 -1.27 -1.00
CA ILE A 234 -15.99 -1.75 -0.27
C ILE A 234 -15.63 -3.11 0.35
N MET A 235 -16.07 -3.35 1.58
CA MET A 235 -15.92 -4.65 2.24
C MET A 235 -16.80 -5.71 1.58
N ASP A 236 -16.40 -6.97 1.76
CA ASP A 236 -17.17 -8.17 1.37
C ASP A 236 -17.69 -8.16 -0.08
N THR A 237 -16.99 -7.41 -0.94
CA THR A 237 -17.36 -7.20 -2.35
C THR A 237 -16.18 -7.49 -3.25
N ASN A 238 -16.34 -8.39 -4.22
CA ASN A 238 -15.26 -8.75 -5.14
C ASN A 238 -15.00 -7.66 -6.18
N ALA A 239 -13.83 -7.72 -6.86
CA ALA A 239 -13.41 -6.67 -7.78
C ALA A 239 -14.33 -6.52 -9.00
N ASN A 240 -14.97 -7.59 -9.46
CA ASN A 240 -15.93 -7.51 -10.55
C ASN A 240 -17.20 -6.75 -10.17
N GLU A 241 -17.73 -7.01 -8.99
CA GLU A 241 -18.90 -6.31 -8.43
C GLU A 241 -18.60 -4.83 -8.20
N ARG A 242 -17.45 -4.51 -7.55
CA ARG A 242 -17.02 -3.13 -7.32
C ARG A 242 -16.89 -2.35 -8.63
N LYS A 243 -16.29 -2.97 -9.65
CA LYS A 243 -16.20 -2.40 -11.01
C LYS A 243 -17.58 -2.16 -11.61
N GLY A 244 -18.51 -3.12 -11.44
CA GLY A 244 -19.90 -2.99 -11.89
C GLY A 244 -20.59 -1.79 -11.25
N ILE A 245 -20.49 -1.64 -9.93
CA ILE A 245 -21.04 -0.51 -9.18
C ILE A 245 -20.42 0.81 -9.71
N LEU A 246 -19.10 0.91 -9.78
CA LEU A 246 -18.40 2.11 -10.23
C LEU A 246 -18.82 2.54 -11.64
N LEU A 247 -18.89 1.59 -12.59
CA LEU A 247 -19.28 1.87 -13.97
C LEU A 247 -20.77 2.21 -14.11
N ASN A 248 -21.66 1.55 -13.38
CA ASN A 248 -23.09 1.83 -13.44
C ASN A 248 -23.41 3.21 -12.87
N GLN A 249 -22.69 3.65 -11.85
CA GLN A 249 -22.98 4.89 -11.14
C GLN A 249 -22.25 6.11 -11.74
N LEU A 250 -20.98 5.91 -12.15
CA LEU A 250 -20.08 6.99 -12.55
C LEU A 250 -19.50 6.75 -13.97
N GLY A 251 -20.01 5.78 -14.74
CA GLY A 251 -19.43 5.32 -16.01
C GLY A 251 -19.40 6.36 -17.12
N LYS A 252 -20.19 7.45 -17.04
CA LYS A 252 -20.09 8.59 -17.95
C LYS A 252 -18.70 9.27 -17.94
N HIS A 253 -17.92 9.06 -16.86
CA HIS A 253 -16.56 9.58 -16.69
C HIS A 253 -15.49 8.56 -17.08
N LYS A 254 -15.86 7.44 -17.69
CA LYS A 254 -14.90 6.45 -18.17
C LYS A 254 -13.96 7.09 -19.18
N LEU A 255 -12.66 6.86 -18.98
CA LEU A 255 -11.65 7.31 -19.92
C LEU A 255 -11.92 6.70 -21.30
N ALA A 256 -12.32 7.54 -22.25
CA ALA A 256 -12.26 7.22 -23.64
C ALA A 256 -10.84 7.53 -24.11
N PHE A 257 -10.01 6.51 -24.27
CA PHE A 257 -8.70 6.68 -24.89
C PHE A 257 -8.91 6.89 -26.39
N ASP A 258 -8.75 8.12 -26.82
CA ASP A 258 -8.45 8.38 -28.22
C ASP A 258 -6.98 8.00 -28.43
N THR A 259 -6.77 6.86 -29.09
CA THR A 259 -5.44 6.31 -29.36
C THR A 259 -4.62 7.16 -30.31
N GLU A 260 -5.21 8.14 -30.97
CA GLU A 260 -4.54 8.98 -31.98
C GLU A 260 -3.98 10.29 -31.41
N THR A 261 -4.55 10.85 -30.34
CA THR A 261 -4.17 12.20 -29.93
C THR A 261 -3.41 12.29 -28.62
N GLN A 262 -3.31 11.27 -27.79
CA GLN A 262 -2.67 11.28 -26.44
C GLN A 262 -3.05 12.51 -25.54
N HIS A 263 -3.98 13.34 -25.99
CA HIS A 263 -4.41 14.53 -25.30
C HIS A 263 -5.68 14.23 -24.51
N LEU A 264 -5.49 13.90 -23.23
CA LEU A 264 -6.57 13.96 -22.25
C LEU A 264 -7.11 15.39 -22.22
N SER A 265 -8.38 15.53 -22.47
CA SER A 265 -9.04 16.82 -22.33
C SER A 265 -8.82 17.35 -20.92
N ASN A 266 -8.13 18.48 -20.77
CA ASN A 266 -7.88 19.16 -19.50
C ASN A 266 -9.15 19.60 -18.74
N LYS A 267 -10.34 19.34 -19.31
CA LYS A 267 -11.64 19.70 -18.73
C LYS A 267 -12.17 18.68 -17.74
N ASN A 268 -11.79 17.40 -17.85
CA ASN A 268 -12.29 16.34 -16.98
C ASN A 268 -11.30 16.11 -15.83
N LYS A 269 -11.69 16.49 -14.61
CA LYS A 269 -10.89 16.26 -13.41
C LYS A 269 -11.15 14.91 -12.75
N PHE A 270 -12.21 14.21 -13.14
CA PHE A 270 -12.56 12.88 -12.66
C PHE A 270 -12.57 11.89 -13.81
N ILE A 271 -11.78 10.83 -13.71
CA ILE A 271 -11.57 9.86 -14.78
C ILE A 271 -11.64 8.45 -14.16
N ILE A 272 -12.47 7.58 -14.72
CA ILE A 272 -12.50 6.16 -14.36
C ILE A 272 -11.61 5.38 -15.33
N LEU A 273 -10.63 4.65 -14.77
CA LEU A 273 -9.73 3.84 -15.58
C LEU A 273 -10.44 2.66 -16.23
N PRO A 274 -10.15 2.38 -17.50
CA PRO A 274 -10.59 1.16 -18.15
C PRO A 274 -9.90 -0.06 -17.52
N SER A 275 -10.59 -1.20 -17.59
CA SER A 275 -10.04 -2.50 -17.18
C SER A 275 -10.05 -3.43 -18.38
N TYR A 276 -8.88 -3.95 -18.73
CA TYR A 276 -8.67 -4.86 -19.85
C TYR A 276 -8.63 -6.30 -19.36
N ALA A 277 -9.24 -7.23 -20.08
CA ALA A 277 -9.16 -8.65 -19.76
C ALA A 277 -7.77 -9.18 -20.11
N ILE A 278 -7.04 -9.67 -19.12
CA ILE A 278 -5.70 -10.25 -19.27
C ILE A 278 -5.80 -11.74 -18.91
N THR A 279 -5.61 -12.60 -19.90
CA THR A 279 -5.84 -14.05 -19.78
C THR A 279 -4.57 -14.88 -19.85
N SER A 280 -3.41 -14.25 -20.08
CA SER A 280 -2.12 -14.93 -20.05
C SER A 280 -1.00 -13.98 -19.64
N GLU A 281 0.16 -14.54 -19.32
CA GLU A 281 1.35 -13.78 -18.98
C GLU A 281 1.90 -13.01 -20.17
N GLU A 282 1.87 -13.60 -21.36
CA GLU A 282 2.28 -12.94 -22.61
C GLU A 282 1.41 -11.69 -22.86
N LEU A 283 0.10 -11.82 -22.66
CA LEU A 283 -0.82 -10.70 -22.80
C LEU A 283 -0.54 -9.61 -21.74
N ALA A 284 -0.21 -10.01 -20.51
CA ALA A 284 0.21 -9.07 -19.45
C ALA A 284 1.47 -8.30 -19.84
N ILE A 285 2.45 -8.97 -20.45
CA ILE A 285 3.69 -8.33 -20.95
C ILE A 285 3.36 -7.34 -22.08
N ILE A 286 2.51 -7.73 -23.01
CA ILE A 286 2.08 -6.86 -24.14
C ILE A 286 1.41 -5.60 -23.61
N TYR A 287 0.44 -5.73 -22.71
CA TYR A 287 -0.26 -4.58 -22.14
C TYR A 287 0.66 -3.71 -21.25
N ARG A 288 1.54 -4.31 -20.45
CA ARG A 288 2.56 -3.55 -19.71
C ARG A 288 3.39 -2.69 -20.64
N ASN A 289 3.93 -3.28 -21.72
CA ASN A 289 4.78 -2.56 -22.67
C ASN A 289 4.01 -1.44 -23.37
N LYS A 290 2.77 -1.71 -23.81
CA LYS A 290 1.88 -0.70 -24.39
C LYS A 290 1.63 0.46 -23.41
N PHE A 291 1.38 0.18 -22.15
CA PHE A 291 1.13 1.21 -21.15
C PHE A 291 2.38 2.05 -20.86
N ILE A 292 3.56 1.42 -20.85
CA ILE A 292 4.84 2.14 -20.72
C ILE A 292 5.09 3.04 -21.94
N GLN A 293 4.80 2.58 -23.15
CA GLN A 293 4.89 3.41 -24.37
C GLN A 293 3.95 4.61 -24.33
N ASN A 294 2.81 4.49 -23.65
CA ASN A 294 1.86 5.57 -23.42
C ASN A 294 2.23 6.48 -22.23
N GLY A 295 3.44 6.35 -21.65
CA GLY A 295 3.93 7.19 -20.58
C GLY A 295 3.52 6.76 -19.15
N PHE A 296 2.89 5.59 -18.97
CA PHE A 296 2.56 5.05 -17.65
C PHE A 296 3.69 4.20 -17.08
N GLU A 297 3.67 3.98 -15.76
CA GLU A 297 4.72 3.22 -15.05
C GLU A 297 4.70 1.72 -15.36
N GLY A 298 3.57 1.20 -15.84
CA GLY A 298 3.37 -0.20 -16.14
C GLY A 298 1.92 -0.65 -16.04
N LEU A 299 1.73 -1.89 -15.55
CA LEU A 299 0.44 -2.58 -15.46
C LEU A 299 0.12 -2.92 -14.01
N ILE A 300 -1.12 -2.73 -13.59
CA ILE A 300 -1.72 -3.34 -12.40
C ILE A 300 -2.64 -4.47 -12.88
N LEU A 301 -2.44 -5.66 -12.32
CA LEU A 301 -3.33 -6.80 -12.47
C LEU A 301 -4.17 -6.95 -11.20
N ARG A 302 -5.48 -7.13 -11.36
CA ARG A 302 -6.43 -7.30 -10.28
C ARG A 302 -7.28 -8.56 -10.51
N ASN A 303 -7.31 -9.45 -9.51
CA ASN A 303 -8.16 -10.64 -9.57
C ASN A 303 -9.63 -10.23 -9.45
N PRO A 304 -10.49 -10.54 -10.44
CA PRO A 304 -11.90 -10.12 -10.43
C PRO A 304 -12.72 -10.75 -9.31
N ASN A 305 -12.31 -11.92 -8.81
CA ASN A 305 -13.06 -12.71 -7.82
C ASN A 305 -12.67 -12.40 -6.37
N GLU A 306 -11.69 -11.52 -6.16
CA GLU A 306 -11.17 -11.24 -4.82
C GLU A 306 -11.75 -9.96 -4.23
N GLU A 307 -12.01 -10.03 -2.93
CA GLU A 307 -12.50 -8.90 -2.13
C GLU A 307 -11.43 -7.81 -1.95
N TYR A 308 -11.86 -6.62 -1.55
CA TYR A 308 -10.96 -5.53 -1.21
C TYR A 308 -10.28 -5.79 0.14
N GLN A 309 -8.97 -5.87 0.17
CA GLN A 309 -8.16 -6.23 1.34
C GLN A 309 -7.54 -4.98 1.98
N PHE A 310 -8.30 -4.23 2.78
CA PHE A 310 -7.85 -3.01 3.42
C PHE A 310 -6.53 -3.17 4.18
N GLY A 311 -5.57 -2.27 3.92
CA GLY A 311 -4.26 -2.21 4.55
C GLY A 311 -3.37 -3.44 4.34
N LYS A 312 -3.71 -4.35 3.45
CA LYS A 312 -2.94 -5.57 3.19
C LYS A 312 -2.28 -5.54 1.82
N ARG A 313 -1.09 -6.14 1.79
CA ARG A 313 -0.42 -6.50 0.53
C ARG A 313 -0.84 -7.91 0.15
N ASN A 314 -1.58 -8.03 -0.94
CA ASN A 314 -2.18 -9.27 -1.36
C ASN A 314 -1.79 -9.63 -2.81
N SER A 315 -1.78 -10.93 -3.13
CA SER A 315 -1.55 -11.46 -4.48
C SER A 315 -2.75 -11.31 -5.42
N SER A 316 -3.90 -10.86 -4.90
CA SER A 316 -5.06 -10.51 -5.73
C SER A 316 -4.87 -9.20 -6.50
N MET A 317 -3.89 -8.38 -6.09
CA MET A 317 -3.45 -7.19 -6.81
C MET A 317 -1.94 -7.23 -7.02
N ILE A 318 -1.50 -7.14 -8.28
CA ILE A 318 -0.11 -7.30 -8.68
C ILE A 318 0.31 -6.11 -9.54
N LYS A 319 1.45 -5.51 -9.20
CA LYS A 319 2.07 -4.47 -9.99
C LYS A 319 3.17 -5.05 -10.87
N PHE A 320 3.09 -4.77 -12.17
CA PHE A 320 4.02 -5.21 -13.18
C PHE A 320 4.66 -3.98 -13.84
N LYS A 321 5.81 -3.57 -13.32
CA LYS A 321 6.57 -2.41 -13.78
C LYS A 321 7.60 -2.82 -14.83
N LYS A 322 8.13 -1.83 -15.54
CA LYS A 322 9.40 -2.00 -16.26
C LYS A 322 10.51 -2.14 -15.22
N SER A 323 11.36 -3.12 -15.40
CA SER A 323 12.68 -3.18 -14.77
C SER A 323 13.75 -3.07 -15.85
N THR A 324 14.85 -2.48 -15.51
CA THR A 324 16.03 -2.32 -16.38
C THR A 324 17.21 -2.91 -15.63
N ASP A 325 18.01 -3.73 -16.30
CA ASP A 325 19.28 -4.19 -15.78
C ASP A 325 20.37 -3.20 -16.18
N GLY A 326 21.12 -2.74 -15.18
CA GLY A 326 22.32 -1.92 -15.37
C GLY A 326 23.54 -2.60 -14.79
N LYS A 327 24.72 -2.25 -15.33
CA LYS A 327 26.01 -2.72 -14.86
C LYS A 327 26.72 -1.59 -14.12
N PHE A 328 27.04 -1.80 -12.84
CA PHE A 328 27.60 -0.77 -11.98
C PHE A 328 28.84 -1.31 -11.27
N VAL A 329 29.86 -0.48 -11.13
CA VAL A 329 31.09 -0.85 -10.42
C VAL A 329 30.86 -0.73 -8.91
N ILE A 330 31.22 -1.75 -8.16
CA ILE A 330 31.22 -1.75 -6.70
C ILE A 330 32.41 -0.92 -6.22
N VAL A 331 32.16 0.17 -5.52
CA VAL A 331 33.22 1.07 -4.99
C VAL A 331 33.48 0.84 -3.50
N ASP A 332 32.47 0.37 -2.75
CA ASP A 332 32.61 0.03 -1.34
C ASP A 332 31.57 -1.02 -0.92
N ILE A 333 31.82 -1.71 0.21
CA ILE A 333 30.90 -2.68 0.81
C ILE A 333 30.87 -2.46 2.30
N LYS A 334 29.72 -2.01 2.80
CA LYS A 334 29.45 -1.71 4.21
C LYS A 334 28.54 -2.77 4.85
N PRO A 335 28.50 -2.89 6.16
CA PRO A 335 27.44 -3.63 6.85
C PRO A 335 26.06 -3.04 6.54
N GLU A 336 25.02 -3.87 6.34
CA GLU A 336 23.65 -3.40 6.09
C GLU A 336 23.05 -2.62 7.28
N GLY A 337 23.71 -2.59 8.40
CA GLY A 337 23.39 -1.83 9.60
C GLY A 337 23.68 -2.58 10.89
N ILE A 338 23.37 -1.95 12.02
CA ILE A 338 23.65 -2.50 13.35
C ILE A 338 22.95 -3.86 13.58
N LYS A 339 21.77 -4.05 13.00
CA LYS A 339 20.99 -5.30 13.14
C LYS A 339 21.50 -6.44 12.28
N ARG A 340 22.26 -6.13 11.24
CA ARG A 340 22.79 -7.09 10.24
C ARG A 340 24.23 -6.74 9.88
N PRO A 341 25.16 -6.83 10.83
CA PRO A 341 26.54 -6.40 10.62
C PRO A 341 27.33 -7.33 9.69
N ASP A 342 26.83 -8.52 9.43
CA ASP A 342 27.40 -9.57 8.59
C ASP A 342 26.78 -9.67 7.20
N ILE A 343 25.86 -8.76 6.86
CA ILE A 343 25.20 -8.68 5.55
C ILE A 343 25.76 -7.48 4.79
N PRO A 344 26.14 -7.65 3.48
CA PRO A 344 26.68 -6.55 2.70
C PRO A 344 25.61 -5.57 2.24
N LEU A 345 25.90 -4.30 2.37
CA LEU A 345 25.32 -3.19 1.63
C LEU A 345 26.39 -2.73 0.63
N PHE A 346 26.11 -2.94 -0.65
CA PHE A 346 27.03 -2.53 -1.71
C PHE A 346 26.86 -1.05 -2.01
N ILE A 347 27.96 -0.35 -2.19
CA ILE A 347 28.00 1.01 -2.70
C ILE A 347 28.48 0.92 -4.14
N CYS A 348 27.61 1.33 -5.07
CA CYS A 348 27.89 1.28 -6.50
C CYS A 348 28.03 2.68 -7.07
N LYS A 349 28.96 2.85 -8.01
CA LYS A 349 29.15 4.09 -8.77
C LYS A 349 28.08 4.19 -9.85
N ASN A 350 27.46 5.35 -10.00
CA ASN A 350 26.54 5.62 -11.10
C ASN A 350 27.28 5.58 -12.44
N ASP A 351 26.59 5.15 -13.49
CA ASP A 351 27.16 4.98 -14.83
C ASP A 351 27.15 6.26 -15.68
N ILE A 352 26.42 7.30 -15.22
CA ILE A 352 26.28 8.58 -15.95
C ILE A 352 26.95 9.77 -15.25
N ASN A 353 27.39 9.61 -14.00
CA ASN A 353 28.13 10.61 -13.22
C ASN A 353 28.90 9.95 -12.08
N ASP A 354 29.60 10.77 -11.26
CA ASP A 354 30.42 10.25 -10.15
C ASP A 354 29.63 10.01 -8.84
N ALA A 355 28.30 10.16 -8.85
CA ALA A 355 27.49 9.91 -7.69
C ALA A 355 27.42 8.40 -7.36
N GLU A 356 27.27 8.10 -6.08
CA GLU A 356 27.17 6.74 -5.56
C GLU A 356 25.78 6.42 -5.06
N PHE A 357 25.40 5.14 -5.08
CA PHE A 357 24.12 4.69 -4.57
C PHE A 357 24.25 3.33 -3.88
N GLU A 358 23.32 3.08 -2.96
CA GLU A 358 23.28 1.86 -2.16
C GLU A 358 22.49 0.76 -2.86
N VAL A 359 23.00 -0.47 -2.81
CA VAL A 359 22.34 -1.66 -3.35
C VAL A 359 22.28 -2.75 -2.29
N HIS A 360 21.06 -3.13 -1.90
CA HIS A 360 20.86 -4.26 -1.00
C HIS A 360 21.14 -5.58 -1.70
N CYS A 361 21.83 -6.49 -0.98
CA CYS A 361 22.16 -7.79 -1.51
C CYS A 361 20.92 -8.69 -1.63
N GLY A 362 20.74 -9.33 -2.77
CA GLY A 362 19.74 -10.38 -2.98
C GLY A 362 20.27 -11.77 -2.58
N GLY A 363 19.38 -12.78 -2.58
CA GLY A 363 19.71 -14.16 -2.30
C GLY A 363 19.53 -14.57 -0.83
N SER A 364 19.96 -15.81 -0.50
CA SER A 364 19.87 -16.35 0.85
C SER A 364 20.82 -15.64 1.82
N LEU A 365 20.52 -15.65 3.10
CA LEU A 365 21.40 -15.05 4.13
C LEU A 365 22.81 -15.65 4.12
N ASP A 366 22.94 -16.95 3.87
CA ASP A 366 24.24 -17.61 3.82
C ASP A 366 25.04 -17.15 2.60
N TYR A 367 24.39 -16.98 1.46
CA TYR A 367 25.01 -16.39 0.27
C TYR A 367 25.45 -14.95 0.53
N GLN A 368 24.60 -14.12 1.12
CA GLN A 368 24.93 -12.74 1.46
C GLN A 368 26.14 -12.66 2.42
N ARG A 369 26.17 -13.51 3.45
CA ARG A 369 27.30 -13.61 4.39
C ARG A 369 28.59 -14.05 3.68
N SER A 370 28.50 -14.97 2.72
CA SER A 370 29.64 -15.41 1.94
C SER A 370 30.26 -14.27 1.13
N LEU A 371 29.43 -13.41 0.54
CA LEU A 371 29.86 -12.21 -0.17
C LEU A 371 30.53 -11.19 0.78
N PHE A 372 29.95 -10.99 1.97
CA PHE A 372 30.52 -10.05 2.93
C PHE A 372 31.90 -10.48 3.44
N LYS A 373 32.14 -11.79 3.61
CA LYS A 373 33.47 -12.35 3.94
C LYS A 373 34.51 -12.06 2.85
N ARG A 374 34.08 -12.03 1.58
CA ARG A 374 34.93 -11.79 0.40
C ARG A 374 34.91 -10.32 -0.05
N LYS A 375 34.46 -9.40 0.76
CA LYS A 375 34.21 -7.99 0.36
C LYS A 375 35.40 -7.34 -0.34
N HIS A 376 36.63 -7.60 0.11
CA HIS A 376 37.82 -7.01 -0.48
C HIS A 376 38.10 -7.49 -1.91
N GLU A 377 37.62 -8.68 -2.29
CA GLU A 377 37.75 -9.25 -3.62
C GLU A 377 36.70 -8.69 -4.58
N LEU A 378 35.60 -8.19 -4.03
CA LEU A 378 34.44 -7.74 -4.80
C LEU A 378 34.49 -6.23 -5.12
N ILE A 379 35.25 -5.45 -4.37
CA ILE A 379 35.45 -4.02 -4.69
C ILE A 379 36.16 -3.90 -6.06
N GLY A 380 35.63 -3.05 -6.92
CA GLY A 380 36.11 -2.89 -8.32
C GLY A 380 35.46 -3.85 -9.31
N LYS A 381 34.74 -4.87 -8.85
CA LYS A 381 33.95 -5.76 -9.72
C LYS A 381 32.66 -5.08 -10.18
N THR A 382 32.09 -5.62 -11.25
CA THR A 382 30.81 -5.13 -11.80
C THR A 382 29.65 -5.92 -11.22
N MET A 383 28.67 -5.20 -10.67
CA MET A 383 27.40 -5.75 -10.23
C MET A 383 26.33 -5.49 -11.27
N VAL A 384 25.55 -6.49 -11.60
CA VAL A 384 24.30 -6.32 -12.35
C VAL A 384 23.19 -5.97 -11.36
N VAL A 385 22.54 -4.84 -11.57
CA VAL A 385 21.51 -4.29 -10.70
C VAL A 385 20.23 -4.10 -11.52
N GLU A 386 19.16 -4.73 -11.06
CA GLU A 386 17.81 -4.46 -11.56
C GLU A 386 17.27 -3.20 -10.87
N TYR A 387 16.77 -2.24 -11.64
CA TYR A 387 16.16 -1.02 -11.12
C TYR A 387 14.93 -0.60 -11.93
N GLY A 388 14.01 0.12 -11.30
CA GLY A 388 12.77 0.56 -11.94
C GLY A 388 12.97 1.80 -12.82
N GLU A 389 13.52 2.84 -12.27
CA GLU A 389 13.71 4.15 -12.89
C GLU A 389 14.90 4.87 -12.28
N ARG A 390 15.28 6.00 -12.85
CA ARG A 390 16.29 6.89 -12.27
C ARG A 390 15.60 8.06 -11.58
N SER A 391 16.16 8.53 -10.48
CA SER A 391 15.53 9.53 -9.62
C SER A 391 16.55 10.56 -9.11
N GLY A 392 16.03 11.73 -8.73
CA GLY A 392 16.80 12.84 -8.19
C GLY A 392 17.67 13.57 -9.21
N VAL A 393 18.34 14.64 -8.75
CA VAL A 393 19.22 15.48 -9.58
C VAL A 393 20.36 14.66 -10.20
N ASN A 394 20.89 13.68 -9.45
CA ASN A 394 21.98 12.82 -9.90
C ASN A 394 21.51 11.63 -10.77
N GLN A 395 20.21 11.53 -11.08
CA GLN A 395 19.67 10.45 -11.90
C GLN A 395 20.12 9.05 -11.42
N LEU A 396 20.09 8.83 -10.10
CA LEU A 396 20.50 7.55 -9.50
C LEU A 396 19.45 6.47 -9.78
N PRO A 397 19.87 5.21 -9.99
CA PRO A 397 18.96 4.07 -10.03
C PRO A 397 18.09 4.00 -8.77
N PHE A 398 16.78 3.86 -8.95
CA PHE A 398 15.80 3.82 -7.85
C PHE A 398 15.08 2.48 -7.79
N HIS A 399 14.72 2.03 -6.59
CA HIS A 399 14.21 0.68 -6.34
C HIS A 399 15.18 -0.42 -6.80
N VAL A 400 16.41 -0.26 -6.44
CA VAL A 400 17.53 -1.14 -6.84
C VAL A 400 17.49 -2.48 -6.13
N LYS A 401 17.86 -3.54 -6.88
CA LYS A 401 18.05 -4.89 -6.36
C LYS A 401 19.26 -5.51 -7.05
N SER A 402 20.18 -6.05 -6.28
CA SER A 402 21.30 -6.81 -6.87
C SER A 402 20.81 -8.11 -7.50
N THR A 403 21.32 -8.42 -8.69
CA THR A 403 21.02 -9.67 -9.37
C THR A 403 22.20 -10.64 -9.22
N TYR A 404 23.36 -10.26 -9.74
CA TYR A 404 24.61 -11.03 -9.61
C TYR A 404 25.83 -10.12 -9.80
N ILE A 405 27.01 -10.63 -9.41
CA ILE A 405 28.30 -9.96 -9.59
C ILE A 405 29.02 -10.67 -10.73
N ILE A 406 29.59 -9.88 -11.65
CA ILE A 406 30.44 -10.39 -12.72
C ILE A 406 31.85 -10.53 -12.13
N GLU A 407 32.29 -11.76 -11.92
CA GLU A 407 33.62 -12.10 -11.39
C GLU A 407 34.71 -12.06 -12.45
#